data_c8087f2435e8c7f34dea83a9207a3099
#
_entry.id   c8087f2435e8c7f34dea83a9207a3099
#
_cell.length_a   1.000
_cell.length_b   1.000
_cell.length_c   1.000
_cell.angle_alpha   90.00
_cell.angle_beta   90.00
_cell.angle_gamma   90.00
#
_symmetry.space_group_name_H-M   'P 1'
#
loop_
_entity.id
_entity.type
_entity.pdbx_description
1 polymer ?
#
loop_
_entity_poly.entity_id
_entity_poly.type
_entity_poly.pdbx_seq_one_letter_code
_entity_poly.pdbx_strand_id
1 'polypeptide(L)'
;MKAYYGEKIKVGLIQQSNTNDIHANMQQLKANIEDCASKGAQLVVLQELHNSLYFCQTEDTRLFDLAESIPGPSTRFFGDIARSLEIVLVTSLFEKRAPGLYHNTAVVFDTDGNIAGKYRKMHIPDDPAYYEKFYFTPGDLGFEPIQTSIGKLGVLVCWDQWYPEAARLMTLKGADILIYPTAIGWESSDTEDEKNRQRDAWIISQRGHAVANGLPVVSVNRTGYEPDPSGQTGGIRFWGSSFVAGPQGEFLAQASDSQEENLIVEIDLNRSENVRRWWPFLRDRRIDEYGNIIKRFID
;
A
#
# COMPACT_ATOMS: atom_id res chain seq x y z
N MET A 1 21.45 -17.10 -7.05
CA MET A 1 20.81 -15.95 -6.37
C MET A 1 21.77 -14.76 -6.53
N LYS A 2 21.51 -13.81 -7.45
CA LYS A 2 22.25 -12.56 -7.46
C LYS A 2 21.78 -11.77 -6.25
N ALA A 3 22.68 -11.54 -5.30
CA ALA A 3 22.40 -10.59 -4.22
C ALA A 3 22.34 -9.19 -4.86
N TYR A 4 21.19 -8.54 -4.81
CA TYR A 4 21.00 -7.15 -5.24
C TYR A 4 21.63 -6.15 -4.25
N TYR A 5 22.68 -6.56 -3.53
CA TYR A 5 23.43 -5.69 -2.64
C TYR A 5 24.25 -4.72 -3.50
N GLY A 6 23.75 -3.51 -3.66
CA GLY A 6 24.50 -2.45 -4.32
C GLY A 6 23.70 -1.49 -5.19
N GLU A 7 22.41 -1.66 -5.35
CA GLU A 7 21.66 -0.81 -6.27
C GLU A 7 20.76 0.17 -5.52
N LYS A 8 20.85 1.41 -5.91
CA LYS A 8 19.88 2.45 -5.64
C LYS A 8 18.75 2.26 -6.62
N ILE A 9 17.51 2.28 -6.12
CA ILE A 9 16.32 2.23 -6.95
C ILE A 9 15.55 3.53 -6.85
N LYS A 10 14.99 4.00 -7.95
CA LYS A 10 14.05 5.12 -7.96
C LYS A 10 12.63 4.60 -7.85
N VAL A 11 11.90 5.12 -6.87
CA VAL A 11 10.50 4.77 -6.60
C VAL A 11 9.61 5.95 -6.91
N GLY A 12 8.57 5.72 -7.70
CA GLY A 12 7.49 6.67 -7.96
C GLY A 12 6.29 6.35 -7.06
N LEU A 13 5.77 7.36 -6.36
CA LEU A 13 4.53 7.29 -5.59
C LEU A 13 3.50 8.17 -6.29
N ILE A 14 2.33 7.63 -6.60
CA ILE A 14 1.25 8.39 -7.21
C ILE A 14 0.19 8.68 -6.18
N GLN A 15 0.13 9.92 -5.72
CA GLN A 15 -0.92 10.44 -4.86
C GLN A 15 -1.96 11.15 -5.72
N GLN A 16 -3.12 10.51 -5.95
CA GLN A 16 -4.15 10.97 -6.85
C GLN A 16 -5.50 11.09 -6.14
N SER A 17 -6.33 12.03 -6.57
CA SER A 17 -7.77 12.06 -6.28
C SER A 17 -8.53 11.22 -7.31
N ASN A 18 -9.67 10.65 -6.90
CA ASN A 18 -10.50 9.88 -7.80
C ASN A 18 -11.87 10.57 -8.04
N THR A 19 -12.45 10.22 -9.18
CA THR A 19 -13.81 10.59 -9.57
C THR A 19 -14.69 9.35 -9.70
N ASN A 20 -15.96 9.53 -9.97
CA ASN A 20 -16.89 8.44 -10.27
C ASN A 20 -16.69 7.83 -11.67
N ASP A 21 -15.84 8.41 -12.52
CA ASP A 21 -15.50 7.88 -13.84
C ASP A 21 -14.25 7.02 -13.77
N ILE A 22 -14.45 5.71 -13.70
CA ILE A 22 -13.38 4.70 -13.64
C ILE A 22 -12.41 4.84 -14.84
N HIS A 23 -12.94 5.12 -16.04
CA HIS A 23 -12.08 5.25 -17.21
C HIS A 23 -11.18 6.48 -17.09
N ALA A 24 -11.72 7.62 -16.67
CA ALA A 24 -10.94 8.84 -16.43
C ALA A 24 -9.87 8.61 -15.36
N ASN A 25 -10.21 7.96 -14.25
CA ASN A 25 -9.24 7.62 -13.19
C ASN A 25 -8.09 6.77 -13.72
N MET A 26 -8.41 5.72 -14.51
CA MET A 26 -7.39 4.85 -15.09
C MET A 26 -6.49 5.56 -16.11
N GLN A 27 -7.04 6.47 -16.93
CA GLN A 27 -6.24 7.24 -17.89
C GLN A 27 -5.32 8.24 -17.16
N GLN A 28 -5.79 8.86 -16.08
CA GLN A 28 -4.96 9.72 -15.25
C GLN A 28 -3.84 8.94 -14.57
N LEU A 29 -4.14 7.74 -14.02
CA LEU A 29 -3.11 6.84 -13.47
C LEU A 29 -2.07 6.47 -14.52
N LYS A 30 -2.49 6.13 -15.75
CA LYS A 30 -1.57 5.84 -16.83
C LYS A 30 -0.62 7.02 -17.08
N ALA A 31 -1.15 8.24 -17.22
CA ALA A 31 -0.33 9.43 -17.45
C ALA A 31 0.65 9.68 -16.28
N ASN A 32 0.21 9.48 -15.03
CA ASN A 32 1.05 9.62 -13.85
C ASN A 32 2.14 8.53 -13.78
N ILE A 33 1.83 7.29 -14.17
CA ILE A 33 2.82 6.20 -14.26
C ILE A 33 3.88 6.53 -15.34
N GLU A 34 3.45 7.01 -16.50
CA GLU A 34 4.33 7.43 -17.58
C GLU A 34 5.24 8.61 -17.15
N ASP A 35 4.70 9.57 -16.41
CA ASP A 35 5.48 10.66 -15.82
C ASP A 35 6.54 10.14 -14.83
N CYS A 36 6.17 9.24 -13.92
CA CYS A 36 7.12 8.62 -13.00
C CYS A 36 8.23 7.86 -13.73
N ALA A 37 7.88 7.05 -14.72
CA ALA A 37 8.84 6.29 -15.52
C ALA A 37 9.78 7.20 -16.31
N SER A 38 9.27 8.29 -16.89
CA SER A 38 10.06 9.28 -17.62
C SER A 38 11.13 9.96 -16.76
N LYS A 39 10.89 10.05 -15.45
CA LYS A 39 11.82 10.57 -14.42
C LYS A 39 12.75 9.48 -13.88
N GLY A 40 12.66 8.27 -14.43
CA GLY A 40 13.53 7.14 -14.14
C GLY A 40 13.08 6.26 -12.98
N ALA A 41 11.79 6.30 -12.59
CA ALA A 41 11.26 5.37 -11.62
C ALA A 41 11.32 3.92 -12.15
N GLN A 42 11.87 3.02 -11.35
CA GLN A 42 11.95 1.57 -11.63
C GLN A 42 10.84 0.80 -10.92
N LEU A 43 10.32 1.36 -9.84
CA LEU A 43 9.15 0.91 -9.10
C LEU A 43 8.13 2.05 -9.07
N VAL A 44 6.88 1.78 -9.42
CA VAL A 44 5.78 2.72 -9.23
C VAL A 44 4.71 2.09 -8.35
N VAL A 45 4.22 2.84 -7.38
CA VAL A 45 3.21 2.39 -6.42
C VAL A 45 1.97 3.26 -6.51
N LEU A 46 0.81 2.61 -6.68
CA LEU A 46 -0.49 3.24 -6.70
C LEU A 46 -1.16 3.17 -5.32
N GLN A 47 -2.18 3.98 -5.11
CA GLN A 47 -3.01 3.96 -3.91
C GLN A 47 -3.95 2.73 -3.86
N GLU A 48 -4.59 2.49 -2.73
CA GLU A 48 -5.56 1.42 -2.54
C GLU A 48 -6.83 1.65 -3.36
N LEU A 49 -7.37 0.57 -3.98
CA LEU A 49 -8.63 0.56 -4.75
C LEU A 49 -8.71 1.73 -5.76
N HIS A 50 -7.62 1.97 -6.44
CA HIS A 50 -7.33 3.19 -7.19
C HIS A 50 -8.22 3.43 -8.43
N ASN A 51 -9.02 2.45 -8.88
CA ASN A 51 -9.82 2.59 -10.09
C ASN A 51 -11.07 3.45 -9.89
N SER A 52 -11.61 3.54 -8.67
CA SER A 52 -12.89 4.14 -8.38
C SER A 52 -12.85 5.06 -7.16
N LEU A 53 -13.94 5.77 -6.92
CA LEU A 53 -14.19 6.33 -5.59
C LEU A 53 -14.11 5.21 -4.54
N TYR A 54 -13.78 5.58 -3.32
CA TYR A 54 -13.77 4.65 -2.19
C TYR A 54 -15.21 4.28 -1.82
N PHE A 55 -15.63 3.12 -2.32
CA PHE A 55 -17.03 2.68 -2.25
C PHE A 55 -17.42 2.09 -0.89
N CYS A 56 -16.46 1.78 -0.02
CA CYS A 56 -16.74 1.20 1.30
C CYS A 56 -17.30 2.20 2.33
N GLN A 57 -17.65 3.42 1.89
CA GLN A 57 -18.30 4.41 2.75
C GLN A 57 -19.70 3.95 3.20
N THR A 58 -20.34 3.06 2.44
CA THR A 58 -21.65 2.50 2.73
C THR A 58 -21.71 1.03 2.33
N GLU A 59 -22.71 0.30 2.86
CA GLU A 59 -23.00 -1.08 2.50
C GLU A 59 -24.04 -1.12 1.37
N ASP A 60 -23.59 -1.36 0.13
CA ASP A 60 -24.45 -1.44 -1.05
C ASP A 60 -24.06 -2.63 -1.92
N THR A 61 -24.99 -3.60 -2.04
CA THR A 61 -24.76 -4.81 -2.83
C THR A 61 -24.51 -4.55 -4.32
N ARG A 62 -24.95 -3.41 -4.86
CA ARG A 62 -24.72 -3.03 -6.25
C ARG A 62 -23.24 -2.75 -6.53
N LEU A 63 -22.49 -2.35 -5.52
CA LEU A 63 -21.06 -2.01 -5.66
C LEU A 63 -20.18 -3.24 -5.81
N PHE A 64 -20.68 -4.45 -5.56
CA PHE A 64 -19.98 -5.69 -5.94
C PHE A 64 -19.76 -5.84 -7.44
N ASP A 65 -20.52 -5.11 -8.27
CA ASP A 65 -20.33 -5.09 -9.73
C ASP A 65 -19.03 -4.37 -10.16
N LEU A 66 -18.40 -3.62 -9.26
CA LEU A 66 -17.07 -3.02 -9.46
C LEU A 66 -15.94 -4.07 -9.41
N ALA A 67 -16.21 -5.24 -8.84
CA ALA A 67 -15.20 -6.28 -8.67
C ALA A 67 -14.87 -6.99 -9.98
N GLU A 68 -13.61 -7.29 -10.19
CA GLU A 68 -13.12 -8.02 -11.35
C GLU A 68 -12.28 -9.25 -10.99
N SER A 69 -12.21 -10.22 -11.87
CA SER A 69 -11.31 -11.36 -11.70
C SER A 69 -9.85 -10.93 -11.81
N ILE A 70 -8.96 -11.68 -11.17
CA ILE A 70 -7.51 -11.56 -11.36
C ILE A 70 -6.99 -12.89 -11.91
N PRO A 71 -6.50 -12.91 -13.18
CA PRO A 71 -6.40 -11.79 -14.12
C PRO A 71 -7.76 -11.32 -14.68
N GLY A 72 -7.84 -10.02 -15.01
CA GLY A 72 -9.03 -9.33 -15.49
C GLY A 72 -8.69 -8.09 -16.33
N PRO A 73 -9.67 -7.20 -16.58
CA PRO A 73 -9.46 -6.01 -17.41
C PRO A 73 -8.34 -5.10 -16.85
N SER A 74 -8.40 -4.76 -15.57
CA SER A 74 -7.38 -3.88 -14.95
C SER A 74 -5.99 -4.53 -14.95
N THR A 75 -5.89 -5.83 -14.68
CA THR A 75 -4.58 -6.49 -14.70
C THR A 75 -3.97 -6.54 -16.08
N ARG A 76 -4.77 -6.62 -17.15
CA ARG A 76 -4.26 -6.48 -18.53
C ARG A 76 -3.79 -5.06 -18.79
N PHE A 77 -4.59 -4.06 -18.44
CA PHE A 77 -4.27 -2.65 -18.66
C PHE A 77 -2.96 -2.25 -17.97
N PHE A 78 -2.83 -2.54 -16.68
CA PHE A 78 -1.62 -2.18 -15.91
C PHE A 78 -0.42 -3.07 -16.25
N GLY A 79 -0.62 -4.34 -16.61
CA GLY A 79 0.44 -5.22 -17.08
C GLY A 79 1.04 -4.75 -18.41
N ASP A 80 0.20 -4.27 -19.34
CA ASP A 80 0.69 -3.70 -20.60
C ASP A 80 1.48 -2.40 -20.38
N ILE A 81 1.07 -1.55 -19.43
CA ILE A 81 1.82 -0.35 -19.03
C ILE A 81 3.17 -0.75 -18.41
N ALA A 82 3.18 -1.66 -17.44
CA ALA A 82 4.40 -2.13 -16.79
C ALA A 82 5.41 -2.67 -17.81
N ARG A 83 4.95 -3.48 -18.78
CA ARG A 83 5.77 -4.00 -19.86
C ARG A 83 6.32 -2.90 -20.78
N SER A 84 5.46 -1.97 -21.20
CA SER A 84 5.85 -0.93 -22.15
C SER A 84 6.87 0.06 -21.58
N LEU A 85 6.86 0.25 -20.26
CA LEU A 85 7.75 1.15 -19.54
C LEU A 85 8.91 0.41 -18.84
N GLU A 86 8.92 -0.93 -18.90
CA GLU A 86 9.92 -1.78 -18.24
C GLU A 86 10.08 -1.48 -16.74
N ILE A 87 8.94 -1.26 -16.03
CA ILE A 87 8.90 -0.94 -14.60
C ILE A 87 8.22 -2.04 -13.80
N VAL A 88 8.56 -2.14 -12.52
CA VAL A 88 7.75 -2.87 -11.53
C VAL A 88 6.61 -1.97 -11.09
N LEU A 89 5.38 -2.49 -11.09
CA LEU A 89 4.19 -1.70 -10.77
C LEU A 89 3.38 -2.40 -9.66
N VAL A 90 3.06 -1.67 -8.60
CA VAL A 90 2.19 -2.14 -7.51
C VAL A 90 0.84 -1.45 -7.61
N THR A 91 -0.21 -2.25 -7.73
CA THR A 91 -1.62 -1.83 -7.86
C THR A 91 -2.46 -2.39 -6.72
N SER A 92 -3.70 -1.93 -6.57
CA SER A 92 -4.67 -2.45 -5.58
C SER A 92 -6.07 -2.46 -6.19
N LEU A 93 -6.71 -3.64 -6.19
CA LEU A 93 -7.93 -3.92 -6.94
C LEU A 93 -9.00 -4.59 -6.08
N PHE A 94 -10.26 -4.41 -6.45
CA PHE A 94 -11.38 -5.18 -5.92
C PHE A 94 -11.46 -6.53 -6.67
N GLU A 95 -10.96 -7.60 -6.03
CA GLU A 95 -10.90 -8.94 -6.62
C GLU A 95 -12.22 -9.69 -6.42
N LYS A 96 -12.84 -10.14 -7.50
CA LYS A 96 -13.86 -11.20 -7.52
C LYS A 96 -13.19 -12.55 -7.70
N ARG A 97 -12.96 -13.26 -6.60
CA ARG A 97 -12.31 -14.58 -6.62
C ARG A 97 -13.25 -15.68 -7.09
N ALA A 98 -14.49 -15.60 -6.63
CA ALA A 98 -15.58 -16.54 -6.97
C ALA A 98 -16.92 -15.85 -6.69
N PRO A 99 -18.06 -16.43 -7.11
CA PRO A 99 -19.37 -15.93 -6.72
C PRO A 99 -19.50 -15.83 -5.18
N GLY A 100 -19.78 -14.64 -4.67
CA GLY A 100 -19.91 -14.37 -3.23
C GLY A 100 -18.59 -14.32 -2.45
N LEU A 101 -17.43 -14.37 -3.11
CA LEU A 101 -16.12 -14.32 -2.47
C LEU A 101 -15.25 -13.24 -3.10
N TYR A 102 -14.95 -12.21 -2.32
CA TYR A 102 -14.26 -11.00 -2.78
C TYR A 102 -13.13 -10.61 -1.84
N HIS A 103 -12.10 -9.96 -2.38
CA HIS A 103 -10.95 -9.47 -1.63
C HIS A 103 -10.51 -8.08 -2.09
N ASN A 104 -9.90 -7.34 -1.17
CA ASN A 104 -9.06 -6.20 -1.48
C ASN A 104 -7.66 -6.73 -1.77
N THR A 105 -7.18 -6.61 -3.01
CA THR A 105 -6.00 -7.33 -3.48
C THR A 105 -4.99 -6.41 -4.13
N ALA A 106 -3.78 -6.34 -3.56
CA ALA A 106 -2.65 -5.75 -4.25
C ALA A 106 -2.10 -6.74 -5.30
N VAL A 107 -1.82 -6.24 -6.49
CA VAL A 107 -1.21 -7.00 -7.59
C VAL A 107 0.09 -6.33 -7.99
N VAL A 108 1.15 -7.12 -8.07
CA VAL A 108 2.47 -6.65 -8.47
C VAL A 108 2.80 -7.19 -9.86
N PHE A 109 3.14 -6.29 -10.77
CA PHE A 109 3.64 -6.61 -12.10
C PHE A 109 5.14 -6.45 -12.13
N ASP A 110 5.86 -7.37 -12.78
CA ASP A 110 7.28 -7.20 -13.07
C ASP A 110 7.48 -6.46 -14.41
N THR A 111 8.70 -6.14 -14.72
CA THR A 111 9.13 -5.36 -15.91
C THR A 111 8.71 -5.98 -17.24
N ASP A 112 8.41 -7.27 -17.26
CA ASP A 112 7.85 -7.98 -18.43
C ASP A 112 6.32 -7.87 -18.53
N GLY A 113 5.67 -7.18 -17.58
CA GLY A 113 4.22 -6.99 -17.49
C GLY A 113 3.46 -8.21 -16.97
N ASN A 114 4.15 -9.28 -16.60
CA ASN A 114 3.52 -10.42 -15.96
C ASN A 114 3.23 -10.15 -14.47
N ILE A 115 2.20 -10.79 -13.94
CA ILE A 115 1.93 -10.75 -12.50
C ILE A 115 3.04 -11.51 -11.78
N ALA A 116 3.90 -10.77 -11.07
CA ALA A 116 4.94 -11.34 -10.20
C ALA A 116 4.33 -12.00 -8.96
N GLY A 117 3.23 -11.44 -8.47
CA GLY A 117 2.49 -11.98 -7.33
C GLY A 117 1.33 -11.07 -6.92
N LYS A 118 0.61 -11.53 -5.90
CA LYS A 118 -0.49 -10.75 -5.31
C LYS A 118 -0.55 -10.95 -3.80
N TYR A 119 -1.07 -9.95 -3.11
CA TYR A 119 -1.36 -9.99 -1.69
C TYR A 119 -2.82 -9.61 -1.46
N ARG A 120 -3.55 -10.40 -0.69
CA ARG A 120 -4.92 -10.10 -0.26
C ARG A 120 -4.88 -9.49 1.13
N LYS A 121 -5.44 -8.31 1.31
CA LYS A 121 -5.50 -7.57 2.58
C LYS A 121 -5.96 -8.48 3.71
N MET A 122 -5.13 -8.61 4.75
CA MET A 122 -5.38 -9.53 5.86
C MET A 122 -6.24 -8.88 6.95
N HIS A 123 -5.96 -7.62 7.29
CA HIS A 123 -6.70 -6.88 8.28
C HIS A 123 -7.74 -6.00 7.60
N ILE A 124 -9.01 -6.30 7.83
CA ILE A 124 -10.14 -5.61 7.21
C ILE A 124 -10.79 -4.70 8.24
N PRO A 125 -10.83 -3.36 8.02
CA PRO A 125 -11.50 -2.42 8.92
C PRO A 125 -13.02 -2.54 8.86
N ASP A 126 -13.67 -2.03 9.90
CA ASP A 126 -15.11 -1.95 10.02
C ASP A 126 -15.51 -0.74 10.87
N ASP A 127 -14.98 0.40 10.50
CA ASP A 127 -15.23 1.67 11.15
C ASP A 127 -16.28 2.48 10.38
N PRO A 128 -16.89 3.52 10.97
CA PRO A 128 -17.80 4.42 10.27
C PRO A 128 -17.16 4.96 8.98
N ALA A 129 -17.88 4.87 7.86
CA ALA A 129 -17.43 5.19 6.51
C ALA A 129 -16.29 4.30 5.95
N TYR A 130 -15.90 3.23 6.67
CA TYR A 130 -14.92 2.22 6.24
C TYR A 130 -15.47 0.81 6.43
N TYR A 131 -16.66 0.53 5.87
CA TYR A 131 -17.37 -0.75 5.99
C TYR A 131 -16.79 -1.82 5.08
N GLU A 132 -15.49 -2.05 5.18
CA GLU A 132 -14.79 -2.99 4.29
C GLU A 132 -15.16 -4.45 4.56
N LYS A 133 -15.55 -4.80 5.80
CA LYS A 133 -15.99 -6.18 6.13
C LYS A 133 -17.25 -6.60 5.40
N PHE A 134 -18.08 -5.65 4.94
CA PHE A 134 -19.23 -5.95 4.11
C PHE A 134 -18.80 -6.48 2.73
N TYR A 135 -17.70 -5.97 2.19
CA TYR A 135 -17.23 -6.27 0.84
C TYR A 135 -16.17 -7.37 0.80
N PHE A 136 -15.24 -7.40 1.75
CA PHE A 136 -14.02 -8.19 1.63
C PHE A 136 -13.91 -9.31 2.65
N THR A 137 -13.56 -10.48 2.15
CA THR A 137 -13.05 -11.58 2.97
C THR A 137 -11.59 -11.29 3.32
N PRO A 138 -11.15 -11.54 4.57
CA PRO A 138 -9.73 -11.46 4.93
C PRO A 138 -8.85 -12.29 4.01
N GLY A 139 -7.61 -11.82 3.80
CA GLY A 139 -6.64 -12.47 2.94
C GLY A 139 -6.28 -13.89 3.41
N ASP A 140 -5.98 -14.75 2.45
CA ASP A 140 -5.67 -16.18 2.67
C ASP A 140 -4.37 -16.63 1.99
N LEU A 141 -3.56 -15.67 1.53
CA LEU A 141 -2.26 -15.94 0.90
C LEU A 141 -1.08 -15.86 1.89
N GLY A 142 -1.34 -15.48 3.15
CA GLY A 142 -0.32 -15.25 4.15
C GLY A 142 0.45 -13.95 3.94
N PHE A 143 1.45 -13.71 4.79
CA PHE A 143 2.38 -12.59 4.69
C PHE A 143 3.61 -13.04 3.91
N GLU A 144 3.51 -13.05 2.57
CA GLU A 144 4.57 -13.53 1.66
C GLU A 144 5.09 -12.37 0.81
N PRO A 145 6.38 -11.99 0.95
CA PRO A 145 6.98 -10.99 0.06
C PRO A 145 7.03 -11.49 -1.39
N ILE A 146 6.77 -10.58 -2.31
CA ILE A 146 6.70 -10.87 -3.74
C ILE A 146 8.08 -10.62 -4.36
N GLN A 147 8.64 -11.63 -5.01
CA GLN A 147 9.90 -11.50 -5.73
C GLN A 147 9.68 -10.80 -7.06
N THR A 148 10.49 -9.78 -7.32
CA THR A 148 10.51 -9.02 -8.57
C THR A 148 11.96 -8.85 -9.09
N SER A 149 12.10 -8.26 -10.26
CA SER A 149 13.42 -7.94 -10.86
C SER A 149 14.23 -6.94 -10.04
N ILE A 150 13.59 -6.14 -9.17
CA ILE A 150 14.24 -5.10 -8.34
C ILE A 150 14.39 -5.49 -6.86
N GLY A 151 13.99 -6.69 -6.47
CA GLY A 151 14.06 -7.16 -5.10
C GLY A 151 12.76 -7.80 -4.61
N LYS A 152 12.71 -8.13 -3.32
CA LYS A 152 11.52 -8.67 -2.66
C LYS A 152 10.68 -7.57 -2.04
N LEU A 153 9.45 -7.44 -2.49
CA LEU A 153 8.50 -6.44 -2.02
C LEU A 153 7.56 -7.03 -0.97
N GLY A 154 7.61 -6.52 0.24
CA GLY A 154 6.66 -6.83 1.31
C GLY A 154 5.41 -5.95 1.15
N VAL A 155 4.50 -6.36 0.27
CA VAL A 155 3.28 -5.59 -0.01
C VAL A 155 2.20 -5.92 0.99
N LEU A 156 1.70 -4.89 1.65
CA LEU A 156 0.61 -4.90 2.61
C LEU A 156 -0.39 -3.81 2.19
N VAL A 157 -1.63 -3.82 2.69
CA VAL A 157 -2.64 -2.86 2.23
C VAL A 157 -3.27 -2.13 3.42
N CYS A 158 -3.19 -0.80 3.41
CA CYS A 158 -3.94 0.14 4.26
C CYS A 158 -3.99 -0.28 5.74
N TRP A 159 -5.10 -0.88 6.22
CA TRP A 159 -5.28 -1.27 7.62
C TRP A 159 -4.19 -2.17 8.19
N ASP A 160 -3.51 -2.95 7.32
CA ASP A 160 -2.33 -3.75 7.72
C ASP A 160 -1.20 -2.89 8.32
N GLN A 161 -1.16 -1.60 7.99
CA GLN A 161 -0.12 -0.66 8.46
C GLN A 161 -0.16 -0.39 9.96
N TRP A 162 -1.26 -0.71 10.65
CA TRP A 162 -1.38 -0.57 12.10
C TRP A 162 -0.80 -1.75 12.87
N TYR A 163 -0.49 -2.87 12.19
CA TYR A 163 -0.11 -4.14 12.80
C TYR A 163 1.38 -4.42 12.59
N PRO A 164 2.23 -4.24 13.63
CA PRO A 164 3.66 -4.48 13.53
C PRO A 164 4.00 -5.94 13.21
N GLU A 165 3.12 -6.89 13.54
CA GLU A 165 3.27 -8.30 13.24
C GLU A 165 3.35 -8.54 11.72
N ALA A 166 2.51 -7.87 10.93
CA ALA A 166 2.49 -7.99 9.48
C ALA A 166 3.83 -7.53 8.87
N ALA A 167 4.29 -6.34 9.26
CA ALA A 167 5.58 -5.78 8.84
C ALA A 167 6.75 -6.70 9.24
N ARG A 168 6.70 -7.25 10.45
CA ARG A 168 7.72 -8.16 10.98
C ARG A 168 7.76 -9.48 10.20
N LEU A 169 6.61 -10.08 9.91
CA LEU A 169 6.54 -11.34 9.16
C LEU A 169 7.06 -11.18 7.74
N MET A 170 6.69 -10.09 7.04
CA MET A 170 7.26 -9.77 5.72
C MET A 170 8.78 -9.64 5.78
N THR A 171 9.29 -8.95 6.80
CA THR A 171 10.74 -8.76 6.99
C THR A 171 11.47 -10.07 7.27
N LEU A 172 10.91 -10.93 8.13
CA LEU A 172 11.51 -12.23 8.47
C LEU A 172 11.56 -13.17 7.26
N LYS A 173 10.69 -12.96 6.27
CA LYS A 173 10.70 -13.69 5.00
C LYS A 173 11.58 -13.03 3.94
N GLY A 174 12.29 -11.97 4.31
CA GLY A 174 13.31 -11.34 3.48
C GLY A 174 12.79 -10.24 2.56
N ALA A 175 11.74 -9.52 2.95
CA ALA A 175 11.36 -8.29 2.26
C ALA A 175 12.50 -7.26 2.31
N ASP A 176 12.76 -6.62 1.18
CA ASP A 176 13.74 -5.53 1.03
C ASP A 176 13.09 -4.16 1.28
N ILE A 177 11.81 -4.04 0.94
CA ILE A 177 10.99 -2.81 1.08
C ILE A 177 9.60 -3.24 1.57
N LEU A 178 9.01 -2.49 2.51
CA LEU A 178 7.59 -2.58 2.83
C LEU A 178 6.80 -1.55 2.03
N ILE A 179 5.66 -1.94 1.48
CA ILE A 179 4.83 -1.12 0.60
C ILE A 179 3.38 -1.18 1.08
N TYR A 180 2.76 0.00 1.18
CA TYR A 180 1.38 0.15 1.64
C TYR A 180 0.54 1.01 0.69
N PRO A 181 -0.13 0.44 -0.33
CA PRO A 181 -1.28 1.08 -0.95
C PRO A 181 -2.34 1.40 0.10
N THR A 182 -2.84 2.64 0.13
CA THR A 182 -3.68 3.14 1.22
C THR A 182 -4.83 3.99 0.71
N ALA A 183 -5.95 3.97 1.45
CA ALA A 183 -7.07 4.89 1.33
C ALA A 183 -7.53 5.26 2.75
N ILE A 184 -6.97 6.32 3.31
CA ILE A 184 -7.30 6.79 4.66
C ILE A 184 -7.47 8.30 4.67
N GLY A 185 -8.45 8.78 5.40
CA GLY A 185 -8.79 10.20 5.49
C GLY A 185 -9.47 10.54 6.81
N TRP A 186 -9.86 11.80 6.93
CA TRP A 186 -10.51 12.34 8.11
C TRP A 186 -12.02 12.20 8.03
N GLU A 187 -12.62 11.93 9.18
CA GLU A 187 -14.04 12.13 9.37
C GLU A 187 -14.38 13.62 9.45
N SER A 188 -15.49 14.03 8.84
CA SER A 188 -15.87 15.44 8.79
C SER A 188 -16.19 16.03 10.17
N SER A 189 -16.60 15.19 11.13
CA SER A 189 -16.96 15.58 12.49
C SER A 189 -15.77 15.77 13.43
N ASP A 190 -14.57 15.30 13.06
CA ASP A 190 -13.38 15.40 13.90
C ASP A 190 -12.89 16.85 14.04
N THR A 191 -12.40 17.18 15.24
CA THR A 191 -11.70 18.45 15.46
C THR A 191 -10.35 18.47 14.75
N GLU A 192 -9.81 19.65 14.44
CA GLU A 192 -8.50 19.77 13.80
C GLU A 192 -7.37 19.13 14.64
N ASP A 193 -7.46 19.20 15.96
CA ASP A 193 -6.49 18.54 16.85
C ASP A 193 -6.57 17.01 16.72
N GLU A 194 -7.78 16.45 16.59
CA GLU A 194 -7.96 15.01 16.42
C GLU A 194 -7.49 14.56 15.04
N LYS A 195 -7.80 15.31 14.00
CA LYS A 195 -7.31 15.06 12.64
C LYS A 195 -5.78 15.01 12.58
N ASN A 196 -5.12 15.95 13.24
CA ASN A 196 -3.66 15.97 13.30
C ASN A 196 -3.11 14.74 14.06
N ARG A 197 -3.71 14.37 15.21
CA ARG A 197 -3.31 13.18 15.97
C ARG A 197 -3.46 11.89 15.15
N GLN A 198 -4.55 11.73 14.41
CA GLN A 198 -4.79 10.54 13.58
C GLN A 198 -3.76 10.42 12.46
N ARG A 199 -3.50 11.51 11.73
CA ARG A 199 -2.49 11.52 10.66
C ARG A 199 -1.09 11.26 11.22
N ASP A 200 -0.73 11.88 12.33
CA ASP A 200 0.58 11.67 12.96
C ASP A 200 0.74 10.23 13.45
N ALA A 201 -0.29 9.65 14.07
CA ALA A 201 -0.28 8.25 14.48
C ALA A 201 -0.07 7.31 13.29
N TRP A 202 -0.74 7.57 12.15
CA TRP A 202 -0.58 6.82 10.91
C TRP A 202 0.87 6.87 10.39
N ILE A 203 1.47 8.05 10.35
CA ILE A 203 2.87 8.26 9.91
C ILE A 203 3.84 7.58 10.89
N ILE A 204 3.65 7.79 12.20
CA ILE A 204 4.55 7.27 13.25
C ILE A 204 4.54 5.74 13.26
N SER A 205 3.37 5.11 13.15
CA SER A 205 3.25 3.66 13.10
C SER A 205 4.13 3.05 12.01
N GLN A 206 4.05 3.55 10.80
CA GLN A 206 4.79 3.03 9.66
C GLN A 206 6.29 3.35 9.71
N ARG A 207 6.66 4.55 10.18
CA ARG A 207 8.06 4.88 10.47
C ARG A 207 8.64 3.98 11.56
N GLY A 208 7.81 3.62 12.55
CA GLY A 208 8.15 2.61 13.55
C GLY A 208 8.46 1.25 12.93
N HIS A 209 7.70 0.82 11.91
CA HIS A 209 8.01 -0.41 11.17
C HIS A 209 9.35 -0.32 10.43
N ALA A 210 9.66 0.82 9.82
CA ALA A 210 10.94 1.03 9.17
C ALA A 210 12.10 0.85 10.15
N VAL A 211 12.04 1.51 11.30
CA VAL A 211 13.06 1.43 12.36
C VAL A 211 13.18 0.01 12.93
N ALA A 212 12.06 -0.58 13.35
CA ALA A 212 12.05 -1.88 14.02
C ALA A 212 12.55 -3.02 13.11
N ASN A 213 12.47 -2.85 11.80
CA ASN A 213 12.86 -3.84 10.80
C ASN A 213 14.14 -3.46 10.03
N GLY A 214 14.61 -2.23 10.16
CA GLY A 214 15.80 -1.72 9.49
C GLY A 214 15.69 -1.78 7.96
N LEU A 215 14.53 -1.37 7.40
CA LEU A 215 14.26 -1.35 5.96
C LEU A 215 13.35 -0.19 5.56
N PRO A 216 13.35 0.23 4.27
CA PRO A 216 12.49 1.31 3.80
C PRO A 216 11.01 0.94 3.84
N VAL A 217 10.18 1.96 4.07
CA VAL A 217 8.71 1.89 3.96
C VAL A 217 8.24 2.89 2.92
N VAL A 218 7.40 2.43 2.00
CA VAL A 218 6.72 3.23 0.98
C VAL A 218 5.22 3.20 1.26
N SER A 219 4.63 4.35 1.55
CA SER A 219 3.20 4.49 1.82
C SER A 219 2.57 5.44 0.82
N VAL A 220 1.55 4.95 0.10
CA VAL A 220 0.87 5.72 -0.95
C VAL A 220 -0.60 5.83 -0.62
N ASN A 221 -1.04 7.04 -0.32
CA ASN A 221 -2.43 7.34 0.00
C ASN A 221 -3.08 8.12 -1.13
N ARG A 222 -4.41 8.04 -1.23
CA ARG A 222 -5.18 8.96 -2.07
C ARG A 222 -5.33 10.32 -1.39
N THR A 223 -5.72 11.34 -2.15
CA THR A 223 -5.96 12.69 -1.66
C THR A 223 -7.32 13.22 -2.14
N GLY A 224 -7.74 14.35 -1.60
CA GLY A 224 -8.97 15.02 -2.03
C GLY A 224 -10.21 14.56 -1.29
N TYR A 225 -11.34 15.12 -1.67
CA TYR A 225 -12.65 14.81 -1.08
C TYR A 225 -13.42 13.87 -1.99
N GLU A 226 -13.90 12.76 -1.42
CA GLU A 226 -14.79 11.85 -2.11
C GLU A 226 -16.16 11.85 -1.43
N PRO A 227 -17.23 12.21 -2.16
CA PRO A 227 -18.58 12.18 -1.64
C PRO A 227 -19.02 10.74 -1.38
N ASP A 228 -19.89 10.55 -0.38
CA ASP A 228 -20.66 9.33 -0.25
C ASP A 228 -21.81 9.31 -1.27
N PRO A 229 -21.82 8.39 -2.24
CA PRO A 229 -22.86 8.34 -3.25
C PRO A 229 -24.27 8.09 -2.69
N SER A 230 -24.36 7.47 -1.50
CA SER A 230 -25.66 7.22 -0.84
C SER A 230 -26.20 8.43 -0.09
N GLY A 231 -25.34 9.41 0.21
CA GLY A 231 -25.69 10.59 1.03
C GLY A 231 -25.94 10.28 2.51
N GLN A 232 -25.57 9.09 2.98
CA GLN A 232 -25.73 8.69 4.39
C GLN A 232 -24.62 9.26 5.27
N THR A 233 -23.44 9.49 4.72
CA THR A 233 -22.29 10.09 5.40
C THR A 233 -21.93 11.44 4.82
N GLY A 234 -21.03 12.16 5.50
CA GLY A 234 -20.49 13.43 5.00
C GLY A 234 -19.41 13.29 3.93
N GLY A 235 -19.17 12.06 3.43
CA GLY A 235 -18.02 11.77 2.58
C GLY A 235 -16.70 11.72 3.37
N ILE A 236 -15.62 11.37 2.67
CA ILE A 236 -14.27 11.31 3.25
C ILE A 236 -13.37 12.32 2.58
N ARG A 237 -12.59 13.06 3.38
CA ARG A 237 -11.46 13.84 2.90
C ARG A 237 -10.18 13.04 3.15
N PHE A 238 -9.66 12.44 2.11
CA PHE A 238 -8.39 11.71 2.15
C PHE A 238 -7.23 12.67 2.35
N TRP A 239 -6.35 12.35 3.29
CA TRP A 239 -5.30 13.28 3.75
C TRP A 239 -3.97 13.15 3.01
N GLY A 240 -3.91 12.49 1.85
CA GLY A 240 -2.68 12.38 1.11
C GLY A 240 -1.51 11.97 1.99
N SER A 241 -0.53 12.86 2.12
CA SER A 241 0.65 12.68 2.96
C SER A 241 1.46 11.41 2.64
N SER A 242 1.38 10.93 1.40
CA SER A 242 2.17 9.79 0.92
C SER A 242 3.65 10.01 1.20
N PHE A 243 4.38 8.97 1.58
CA PHE A 243 5.78 9.16 1.98
C PHE A 243 6.65 7.93 1.73
N VAL A 244 7.95 8.17 1.75
CA VAL A 244 8.97 7.13 1.87
C VAL A 244 9.80 7.41 3.11
N ALA A 245 9.89 6.40 3.99
CA ALA A 245 10.79 6.40 5.13
C ALA A 245 11.99 5.49 4.87
N GLY A 246 13.17 5.95 5.27
CA GLY A 246 14.39 5.15 5.26
C GLY A 246 14.46 4.18 6.44
N PRO A 247 15.48 3.32 6.52
CA PRO A 247 15.57 2.24 7.50
C PRO A 247 15.78 2.68 8.96
N GLN A 248 15.98 3.97 9.20
CA GLN A 248 16.00 4.57 10.55
C GLN A 248 14.76 5.45 10.81
N GLY A 249 13.72 5.32 9.97
CA GLY A 249 12.48 6.07 10.09
C GLY A 249 12.57 7.51 9.59
N GLU A 250 13.69 7.92 9.02
CA GLU A 250 13.87 9.24 8.40
C GLU A 250 12.98 9.39 7.17
N PHE A 251 12.41 10.57 6.96
CA PHE A 251 11.73 10.86 5.70
C PHE A 251 12.74 11.00 4.57
N LEU A 252 12.60 10.18 3.52
CA LEU A 252 13.31 10.37 2.26
C LEU A 252 12.50 11.30 1.34
N ALA A 253 11.17 11.21 1.38
CA ALA A 253 10.24 12.13 0.73
C ALA A 253 8.88 12.08 1.41
N GLN A 254 8.11 13.16 1.31
CA GLN A 254 6.73 13.24 1.78
C GLN A 254 5.94 14.18 0.87
N ALA A 255 4.75 13.74 0.45
CA ALA A 255 3.79 14.54 -0.29
C ALA A 255 2.99 15.45 0.62
N SER A 256 2.33 16.44 0.03
CA SER A 256 1.35 17.30 0.67
C SER A 256 0.15 16.49 1.18
N ASP A 257 -0.59 17.04 2.12
CA ASP A 257 -1.82 16.46 2.64
C ASP A 257 -3.07 16.77 1.78
N SER A 258 -2.93 17.53 0.70
CA SER A 258 -4.08 18.08 -0.03
C SER A 258 -3.90 18.17 -1.55
N GLN A 259 -2.69 17.94 -2.07
CA GLN A 259 -2.42 18.06 -3.50
C GLN A 259 -2.23 16.69 -4.16
N GLU A 260 -2.56 16.61 -5.44
CA GLU A 260 -2.13 15.48 -6.29
C GLU A 260 -0.65 15.64 -6.58
N GLU A 261 0.12 14.57 -6.39
CA GLU A 261 1.57 14.62 -6.58
C GLU A 261 2.12 13.28 -7.07
N ASN A 262 3.09 13.36 -7.97
CA ASN A 262 3.97 12.24 -8.33
C ASN A 262 5.32 12.46 -7.64
N LEU A 263 5.56 11.75 -6.53
CA LEU A 263 6.86 11.78 -5.86
C LEU A 263 7.82 10.80 -6.52
N ILE A 264 9.06 11.26 -6.77
CA ILE A 264 10.15 10.39 -7.20
C ILE A 264 11.26 10.46 -6.16
N VAL A 265 11.64 9.31 -5.62
CA VAL A 265 12.64 9.23 -4.56
C VAL A 265 13.60 8.08 -4.81
N GLU A 266 14.88 8.31 -4.52
CA GLU A 266 15.92 7.28 -4.58
C GLU A 266 16.01 6.56 -3.23
N ILE A 267 15.96 5.23 -3.24
CA ILE A 267 16.17 4.36 -2.08
C ILE A 267 17.48 3.61 -2.29
N ASP A 268 18.39 3.73 -1.31
CA ASP A 268 19.62 2.94 -1.25
C ASP A 268 19.40 1.70 -0.40
N LEU A 269 19.26 0.54 -1.03
CA LEU A 269 19.04 -0.74 -0.34
C LEU A 269 20.25 -1.20 0.49
N ASN A 270 21.48 -0.75 0.15
CA ASN A 270 22.66 -1.03 0.98
C ASN A 270 22.59 -0.37 2.35
N ARG A 271 21.89 0.77 2.44
CA ARG A 271 21.71 1.44 3.73
C ARG A 271 20.97 0.54 4.73
N SER A 272 20.00 -0.25 4.27
CA SER A 272 19.28 -1.21 5.13
C SER A 272 20.23 -2.25 5.74
N GLU A 273 21.12 -2.82 4.92
CA GLU A 273 22.13 -3.77 5.39
C GLU A 273 23.08 -3.12 6.40
N ASN A 274 23.56 -1.90 6.12
CA ASN A 274 24.44 -1.17 7.01
C ASN A 274 23.76 -0.87 8.36
N VAL A 275 22.52 -0.39 8.34
CA VAL A 275 21.75 -0.10 9.56
C VAL A 275 21.56 -1.37 10.39
N ARG A 276 21.22 -2.51 9.76
CA ARG A 276 21.05 -3.79 10.43
C ARG A 276 22.35 -4.33 11.03
N ARG A 277 23.51 -3.98 10.49
CA ARG A 277 24.81 -4.31 11.08
C ARG A 277 25.10 -3.45 12.30
N TRP A 278 24.78 -2.15 12.25
CA TRP A 278 25.02 -1.22 13.36
C TRP A 278 24.02 -1.44 14.49
N TRP A 279 22.75 -1.63 14.16
CA TRP A 279 21.64 -1.89 15.07
C TRP A 279 20.94 -3.21 14.72
N PRO A 280 21.47 -4.32 15.24
CA PRO A 280 21.04 -5.65 14.81
C PRO A 280 19.76 -6.10 15.50
N PHE A 281 18.67 -5.34 15.39
CA PHE A 281 17.40 -5.62 16.06
C PHE A 281 16.82 -6.98 15.70
N LEU A 282 17.01 -7.47 14.46
CA LEU A 282 16.54 -8.80 14.06
C LEU A 282 17.33 -9.92 14.75
N ARG A 283 18.64 -9.76 14.95
CA ARG A 283 19.51 -10.72 15.64
C ARG A 283 19.19 -10.80 17.13
N ASP A 284 18.92 -9.65 17.75
CA ASP A 284 18.78 -9.51 19.19
C ASP A 284 17.35 -9.80 19.70
N ARG A 285 16.46 -10.28 18.81
CA ARG A 285 15.11 -10.69 19.17
C ARG A 285 15.13 -11.87 20.15
N ARG A 286 14.34 -11.78 21.20
CA ARG A 286 14.13 -12.87 22.19
C ARG A 286 13.03 -13.81 21.72
N ILE A 287 13.31 -14.56 20.64
CA ILE A 287 12.34 -15.46 19.98
C ILE A 287 11.83 -16.56 20.92
N ASP A 288 12.61 -16.87 21.96
CA ASP A 288 12.28 -17.79 23.06
C ASP A 288 11.12 -17.29 23.95
N GLU A 289 10.86 -15.97 23.99
CA GLU A 289 9.87 -15.33 24.86
C GLU A 289 8.61 -14.85 24.13
N TYR A 290 8.58 -14.88 22.79
CA TYR A 290 7.48 -14.31 22.01
C TYR A 290 6.31 -15.26 21.75
N GLY A 291 6.27 -16.46 22.38
CA GLY A 291 5.23 -17.46 22.11
C GLY A 291 3.80 -16.99 22.36
N ASN A 292 3.61 -16.03 23.26
CA ASN A 292 2.31 -15.50 23.61
C ASN A 292 1.76 -14.44 22.63
N ILE A 293 2.55 -13.95 21.67
CA ILE A 293 2.11 -12.92 20.71
C ILE A 293 0.92 -13.38 19.83
N ILE A 294 0.73 -14.69 19.71
CA ILE A 294 -0.40 -15.28 18.97
C ILE A 294 -1.71 -15.30 19.77
N LYS A 295 -1.67 -14.95 21.06
CA LYS A 295 -2.87 -14.85 21.89
C LYS A 295 -3.47 -13.45 21.76
N ARG A 296 -4.81 -13.37 21.78
CA ARG A 296 -5.51 -12.08 21.76
C ARG A 296 -5.33 -11.31 23.07
N PHE A 297 -5.21 -12.02 24.18
CA PHE A 297 -4.97 -11.51 25.53
C PHE A 297 -4.19 -12.54 26.34
N ILE A 298 -3.42 -12.11 27.33
CA ILE A 298 -2.63 -12.99 28.22
C ILE A 298 -3.21 -12.80 29.62
N ASP A 299 -3.82 -13.88 30.17
CA ASP A 299 -4.33 -13.95 31.56
C ASP A 299 -3.20 -14.20 32.55
#